data_329ef2bfba629c1b755a3b3b3cd89c3c
#
_entry.id   329ef2bfba629c1b755a3b3b3cd89c3c
#
_cell.length_a   1.000
_cell.length_b   1.000
_cell.length_c   1.000
_cell.angle_alpha   90.00
_cell.angle_beta   90.00
_cell.angle_gamma   90.00
#
_symmetry.space_group_name_H-M   'P 1'
#
loop_
_entity.id
_entity.type
_entity.pdbx_description
1 polymer ?
#
loop_
_entity_poly.entity_id
_entity_poly.type
_entity_poly.pdbx_seq_one_letter_code
_entity_poly.pdbx_strand_id
1 'polypeptide(L)'
;MGKRPKPPGTSGPPGRSASGESLRIGVYVCHCGLNIDGSLDCQEVARFASTLDGVVLAKDSMYTCSNSGQEMIKADIREQGLNRVVVASCTPRLHEPTFRAACAEAGLNPYLFEMANIREHCSWVHLHDRKAATEKAKDLVKMAVARARLLEPQVETQVPITPKALVVGGGVAGIQASLDLAESGYQVYLVEKEASIGGRMAQIDKTFPTMDCSICILAPKMSEVGRHPKIELMTLSEVESVDGYIGNFRVRVRRRPRYVSRECTYCGDCAKECPQHAPNEFDCGLSTRKAIYSPFAQAVPATYLIDMNLCLNKHGIVACDRCLQACRHKCIDFSQKEEFLDLEVGTIIVCTGSDVYDPSSLTELGYGRFPNVITSLEFERLINAGGPTAGNLIRPSDKKVPRTVAFLQCIGSRSKRSNPYCSNICCMNTIKDALLIREHWPETKIYVFYIDIRAFGKGFEDLLQRARREGIVFIRGIPGEIIQDERTGNLKLIGENTLLSKLYQYEVDLAILSVGIEPRKDSAVVKRLLSLPSMADGFFMEAHPKLRPVDTPTGGIFLAGCAEGPKDIKDSVTQASAA
;
A
#
# COMPACT_ATOMS: atom_id res chain seq x y z
N MET A 1 7.64 32.34 34.55
CA MET A 1 8.71 31.31 34.70
C MET A 1 8.45 30.54 35.99
N GLY A 2 7.68 29.42 35.88
CA GLY A 2 7.37 28.53 37.00
C GLY A 2 8.29 27.30 36.94
N LYS A 3 9.05 27.07 37.99
CA LYS A 3 9.94 25.91 38.13
C LYS A 3 9.08 24.64 38.24
N ARG A 4 9.30 23.67 37.32
CA ARG A 4 8.73 22.31 37.43
C ARG A 4 9.30 21.64 38.67
N PRO A 5 8.49 20.90 39.47
CA PRO A 5 9.00 20.14 40.60
C PRO A 5 9.89 18.99 40.11
N LYS A 6 11.01 18.75 40.78
CA LYS A 6 11.87 17.58 40.57
C LYS A 6 11.10 16.30 40.93
N PRO A 7 11.23 15.20 40.16
CA PRO A 7 10.68 13.91 40.56
C PRO A 7 11.39 13.42 41.84
N PRO A 8 10.68 12.68 42.72
CA PRO A 8 11.30 12.15 43.94
C PRO A 8 12.36 11.12 43.55
N GLY A 9 13.55 11.29 44.12
CA GLY A 9 14.65 10.35 43.95
C GLY A 9 14.32 9.01 44.62
N THR A 10 14.14 7.96 43.85
CA THR A 10 14.09 6.58 44.34
C THR A 10 15.51 6.04 44.44
N SER A 11 16.21 6.30 45.54
CA SER A 11 17.41 5.56 45.92
C SER A 11 16.99 4.33 46.74
N GLY A 12 16.60 3.24 46.02
CA GLY A 12 16.59 1.91 46.62
C GLY A 12 18.02 1.38 46.75
N PRO A 13 18.31 0.48 47.70
CA PRO A 13 19.65 -0.10 47.83
C PRO A 13 20.05 -0.79 46.52
N PRO A 14 21.31 -0.63 46.07
CA PRO A 14 21.79 -1.23 44.82
C PRO A 14 21.64 -2.75 44.85
N GLY A 15 21.12 -3.33 43.73
CA GLY A 15 21.08 -4.77 43.51
C GLY A 15 19.79 -5.51 43.91
N ARG A 16 18.67 -4.84 44.20
CA ARG A 16 17.38 -5.51 44.42
C ARG A 16 16.36 -5.13 43.36
N SER A 17 15.49 -6.09 42.97
CA SER A 17 14.32 -5.88 42.14
C SER A 17 13.28 -5.00 42.86
N ALA A 18 12.26 -4.50 42.15
CA ALA A 18 11.13 -3.79 42.78
C ALA A 18 10.41 -4.68 43.83
N SER A 19 10.48 -6.02 43.71
CA SER A 19 9.99 -7.01 44.67
C SER A 19 10.96 -7.36 45.80
N GLY A 20 12.15 -6.72 45.87
CA GLY A 20 13.15 -7.01 46.92
C GLY A 20 14.06 -8.23 46.67
N GLU A 21 13.92 -8.90 45.55
CA GLU A 21 14.70 -10.06 45.15
C GLU A 21 16.11 -9.66 44.70
N SER A 22 17.13 -10.48 45.01
CA SER A 22 18.51 -10.26 44.54
C SER A 22 18.58 -10.44 43.01
N LEU A 23 19.02 -9.41 42.31
CA LEU A 23 19.12 -9.41 40.84
C LEU A 23 20.29 -10.30 40.40
N ARG A 24 20.03 -11.16 39.42
CA ARG A 24 20.98 -12.05 38.76
C ARG A 24 20.80 -11.98 37.25
N ILE A 25 21.43 -10.99 36.63
CA ILE A 25 21.26 -10.63 35.21
C ILE A 25 22.36 -11.32 34.40
N GLY A 26 21.96 -12.07 33.34
CA GLY A 26 22.86 -12.54 32.29
C GLY A 26 22.81 -11.58 31.08
N VAL A 27 23.96 -11.18 30.58
CA VAL A 27 24.08 -10.33 29.38
C VAL A 27 24.80 -11.09 28.28
N TYR A 28 24.23 -11.12 27.08
CA TYR A 28 24.77 -11.83 25.91
C TYR A 28 24.95 -10.86 24.74
N VAL A 29 26.20 -10.69 24.29
CA VAL A 29 26.56 -9.81 23.19
C VAL A 29 26.76 -10.62 21.92
N CYS A 30 25.96 -10.37 20.89
CA CYS A 30 26.02 -11.09 19.63
C CYS A 30 26.95 -10.39 18.64
N HIS A 31 27.85 -11.16 18.01
CA HIS A 31 28.68 -10.64 16.90
C HIS A 31 27.89 -10.45 15.62
N CYS A 32 26.84 -11.26 15.39
CA CYS A 32 26.10 -11.34 14.13
C CYS A 32 27.03 -11.46 12.91
N GLY A 33 28.05 -12.30 13.02
CA GLY A 33 29.19 -12.34 12.10
C GLY A 33 29.89 -10.98 12.07
N LEU A 34 30.12 -10.45 10.87
CA LEU A 34 30.74 -9.13 10.68
C LEU A 34 29.75 -7.96 10.77
N ASN A 35 28.44 -8.21 10.87
CA ASN A 35 27.45 -7.14 10.88
C ASN A 35 27.49 -6.28 12.16
N ILE A 36 27.95 -6.83 13.27
CA ILE A 36 28.15 -6.13 14.52
C ILE A 36 29.64 -6.04 14.83
N ASP A 37 30.34 -7.17 14.91
CA ASP A 37 31.75 -7.22 15.31
C ASP A 37 32.68 -6.51 14.31
N GLY A 38 32.30 -6.41 13.05
CA GLY A 38 33.03 -5.61 12.05
C GLY A 38 33.10 -4.11 12.36
N SER A 39 32.15 -3.59 13.15
CA SER A 39 32.03 -2.16 13.42
C SER A 39 32.24 -1.79 14.90
N LEU A 40 32.16 -2.74 15.83
CA LEU A 40 32.37 -2.49 17.26
C LEU A 40 33.09 -3.68 17.91
N ASP A 41 33.60 -3.49 19.11
CA ASP A 41 34.28 -4.54 19.88
C ASP A 41 33.29 -5.22 20.83
N CYS A 42 32.76 -6.38 20.38
CA CYS A 42 31.78 -7.17 21.13
C CYS A 42 32.33 -7.67 22.47
N GLN A 43 33.63 -8.06 22.53
CA GLN A 43 34.28 -8.52 23.74
C GLN A 43 34.43 -7.39 24.77
N GLU A 44 34.78 -6.20 24.32
CA GLU A 44 34.86 -5.03 25.17
C GLU A 44 33.48 -4.65 25.74
N VAL A 45 32.43 -4.73 24.93
CA VAL A 45 31.04 -4.51 25.38
C VAL A 45 30.62 -5.54 26.43
N ALA A 46 30.97 -6.83 26.23
CA ALA A 46 30.67 -7.87 27.20
C ALA A 46 31.46 -7.67 28.53
N ARG A 47 32.75 -7.33 28.44
CA ARG A 47 33.55 -6.96 29.63
C ARG A 47 32.97 -5.75 30.37
N PHE A 48 32.54 -4.73 29.66
CA PHE A 48 31.85 -3.59 30.26
C PHE A 48 30.53 -4.02 30.93
N ALA A 49 29.73 -4.86 30.26
CA ALA A 49 28.47 -5.33 30.80
C ALA A 49 28.64 -6.07 32.14
N SER A 50 29.72 -6.82 32.32
CA SER A 50 30.03 -7.56 33.57
C SER A 50 30.29 -6.60 34.76
N THR A 51 30.59 -5.32 34.53
CA THR A 51 30.81 -4.33 35.59
C THR A 51 29.50 -3.66 36.04
N LEU A 52 28.39 -3.90 35.37
CA LEU A 52 27.11 -3.28 35.68
C LEU A 52 26.45 -3.95 36.89
N ASP A 53 25.83 -3.14 37.72
CA ASP A 53 25.17 -3.59 38.95
C ASP A 53 24.02 -4.58 38.63
N GLY A 54 24.03 -5.72 39.33
CA GLY A 54 23.09 -6.85 39.13
C GLY A 54 23.48 -7.80 38.03
N VAL A 55 24.50 -7.54 37.21
CA VAL A 55 25.00 -8.48 36.20
C VAL A 55 25.94 -9.50 36.85
N VAL A 56 25.57 -10.78 36.80
CA VAL A 56 26.38 -11.87 37.36
C VAL A 56 27.12 -12.65 36.27
N LEU A 57 26.71 -12.48 35.02
CA LEU A 57 27.31 -13.14 33.86
C LEU A 57 27.22 -12.24 32.63
N ALA A 58 28.31 -12.10 31.89
CA ALA A 58 28.32 -11.47 30.58
C ALA A 58 29.20 -12.29 29.61
N LYS A 59 28.62 -12.63 28.47
CA LYS A 59 29.29 -13.43 27.42
C LYS A 59 29.08 -12.77 26.06
N ASP A 60 30.02 -12.99 25.16
CA ASP A 60 29.85 -12.72 23.74
C ASP A 60 29.77 -14.02 22.95
N SER A 61 29.07 -14.01 21.82
CA SER A 61 28.96 -15.16 20.95
C SER A 61 28.75 -14.78 19.50
N MET A 62 29.21 -15.63 18.57
CA MET A 62 29.14 -15.37 17.14
C MET A 62 27.68 -15.19 16.65
N TYR A 63 26.78 -16.05 17.07
CA TYR A 63 25.36 -16.04 16.71
C TYR A 63 24.49 -16.45 17.89
N THR A 64 24.10 -15.51 18.71
CA THR A 64 23.29 -15.75 19.90
C THR A 64 21.92 -16.36 19.57
N CYS A 65 21.36 -16.05 18.39
CA CYS A 65 20.07 -16.57 17.90
C CYS A 65 20.16 -18.01 17.34
N SER A 66 21.35 -18.56 17.13
CA SER A 66 21.51 -19.96 16.70
C SER A 66 21.11 -20.95 17.81
N ASN A 67 20.85 -22.21 17.44
CA ASN A 67 20.56 -23.27 18.43
C ASN A 67 21.61 -23.32 19.54
N SER A 68 22.90 -23.28 19.18
CA SER A 68 23.98 -23.29 20.17
C SER A 68 23.99 -22.06 21.08
N GLY A 69 23.66 -20.87 20.54
CA GLY A 69 23.52 -19.64 21.33
C GLY A 69 22.33 -19.69 22.29
N GLN A 70 21.20 -20.22 21.83
CA GLN A 70 20.00 -20.40 22.67
C GLN A 70 20.26 -21.45 23.78
N GLU A 71 20.90 -22.59 23.46
CA GLU A 71 21.24 -23.59 24.46
C GLU A 71 22.21 -23.05 25.52
N MET A 72 23.19 -22.24 25.13
CA MET A 72 24.08 -21.55 26.07
C MET A 72 23.28 -20.67 27.04
N ILE A 73 22.32 -19.85 26.54
CA ILE A 73 21.47 -19.02 27.39
C ILE A 73 20.63 -19.87 28.34
N LYS A 74 20.03 -20.98 27.85
CA LYS A 74 19.23 -21.89 28.67
C LYS A 74 20.04 -22.56 29.77
N ALA A 75 21.24 -23.00 29.45
CA ALA A 75 22.16 -23.59 30.42
C ALA A 75 22.55 -22.59 31.51
N ASP A 76 22.94 -21.38 31.11
CA ASP A 76 23.31 -20.31 32.03
C ASP A 76 22.14 -19.87 32.94
N ILE A 77 20.92 -19.81 32.43
CA ILE A 77 19.74 -19.54 33.26
C ILE A 77 19.62 -20.57 34.40
N ARG A 78 19.75 -21.86 34.08
CA ARG A 78 19.60 -22.94 35.05
C ARG A 78 20.80 -23.03 36.01
N GLU A 79 22.04 -22.98 35.48
CA GLU A 79 23.26 -23.18 36.25
C GLU A 79 23.60 -21.97 37.14
N GLN A 80 23.41 -20.79 36.61
CA GLN A 80 23.72 -19.55 37.33
C GLN A 80 22.50 -18.96 38.06
N GLY A 81 21.33 -19.58 37.96
CA GLY A 81 20.09 -19.06 38.57
C GLY A 81 19.77 -17.67 38.12
N LEU A 82 19.87 -17.39 36.83
CA LEU A 82 19.57 -16.05 36.29
C LEU A 82 18.08 -15.76 36.42
N ASN A 83 17.74 -14.56 36.88
CA ASN A 83 16.38 -14.11 36.99
C ASN A 83 16.06 -12.92 36.05
N ARG A 84 17.03 -12.48 35.25
CA ARG A 84 16.86 -11.54 34.12
C ARG A 84 17.86 -11.90 33.03
N VAL A 85 17.44 -11.69 31.78
CA VAL A 85 18.31 -11.90 30.61
C VAL A 85 18.29 -10.67 29.72
N VAL A 86 19.46 -10.23 29.31
CA VAL A 86 19.65 -9.15 28.33
C VAL A 86 20.42 -9.70 27.13
N VAL A 87 19.88 -9.54 25.92
CA VAL A 87 20.59 -9.90 24.69
C VAL A 87 20.86 -8.64 23.88
N ALA A 88 22.14 -8.31 23.71
CA ALA A 88 22.59 -7.23 22.85
C ALA A 88 22.91 -7.78 21.47
N SER A 89 22.01 -7.53 20.49
CA SER A 89 22.11 -8.11 19.15
C SER A 89 21.40 -7.24 18.10
N CYS A 90 20.81 -7.86 17.09
CA CYS A 90 20.00 -7.19 16.06
C CYS A 90 18.62 -6.71 16.58
N THR A 91 17.73 -6.36 15.64
CA THR A 91 16.40 -5.83 15.97
C THR A 91 15.53 -6.80 16.77
N PRO A 92 14.91 -6.35 17.88
CA PRO A 92 13.93 -7.14 18.61
C PRO A 92 12.70 -7.54 17.78
N ARG A 93 12.34 -6.76 16.74
CA ARG A 93 11.23 -7.08 15.83
C ARG A 93 11.32 -8.48 15.22
N LEU A 94 12.53 -9.04 15.12
CA LEU A 94 12.76 -10.35 14.51
C LEU A 94 12.97 -11.45 15.55
N HIS A 95 13.88 -11.23 16.52
CA HIS A 95 14.39 -12.28 17.38
C HIS A 95 13.93 -12.19 18.85
N GLU A 96 13.14 -11.20 19.22
CA GLU A 96 12.57 -11.15 20.57
C GLU A 96 11.73 -12.40 20.89
N PRO A 97 10.84 -12.90 20.01
CA PRO A 97 10.11 -14.15 20.25
C PRO A 97 11.03 -15.36 20.45
N THR A 98 12.12 -15.44 19.68
CA THR A 98 13.11 -16.54 19.77
C THR A 98 13.74 -16.60 21.17
N PHE A 99 14.19 -15.45 21.67
CA PHE A 99 14.85 -15.40 22.99
C PHE A 99 13.86 -15.53 24.15
N ARG A 100 12.65 -14.99 24.02
CA ARG A 100 11.57 -15.21 24.99
C ARG A 100 11.21 -16.69 25.12
N ALA A 101 11.12 -17.41 23.99
CA ALA A 101 10.90 -18.84 23.97
C ALA A 101 12.05 -19.59 24.68
N ALA A 102 13.31 -19.24 24.38
CA ALA A 102 14.46 -19.83 25.04
C ALA A 102 14.46 -19.57 26.56
N CYS A 103 14.08 -18.39 27.02
CA CYS A 103 13.90 -18.08 28.45
C CYS A 103 12.81 -18.96 29.06
N ALA A 104 11.65 -19.08 28.44
CA ALA A 104 10.53 -19.90 28.90
C ALA A 104 10.90 -21.40 29.00
N GLU A 105 11.58 -21.94 28.00
CA GLU A 105 12.09 -23.33 27.98
C GLU A 105 13.11 -23.59 29.11
N ALA A 106 13.81 -22.56 29.55
CA ALA A 106 14.74 -22.66 30.68
C ALA A 106 14.04 -22.47 32.04
N GLY A 107 12.74 -22.17 32.08
CA GLY A 107 11.96 -21.94 33.30
C GLY A 107 11.97 -20.48 33.79
N LEU A 108 12.53 -19.55 33.02
CA LEU A 108 12.46 -18.12 33.31
C LEU A 108 11.21 -17.51 32.66
N ASN A 109 10.47 -16.67 33.43
CA ASN A 109 9.34 -15.95 32.84
C ASN A 109 9.78 -15.16 31.59
N PRO A 110 9.16 -15.35 30.42
CA PRO A 110 9.62 -14.76 29.15
C PRO A 110 9.59 -13.25 29.11
N TYR A 111 8.91 -12.60 30.05
CA TYR A 111 8.84 -11.15 30.18
C TYR A 111 9.95 -10.55 31.07
N LEU A 112 10.79 -11.40 31.68
CA LEU A 112 12.00 -10.99 32.37
C LEU A 112 13.24 -10.94 31.46
N PHE A 113 12.96 -10.69 30.18
CA PHE A 113 13.91 -10.59 29.07
C PHE A 113 13.90 -9.19 28.47
N GLU A 114 15.09 -8.68 28.13
CA GLU A 114 15.26 -7.38 27.43
C GLU A 114 16.24 -7.54 26.26
N MET A 115 16.04 -6.76 25.21
CA MET A 115 16.88 -6.81 24.02
C MET A 115 17.46 -5.42 23.68
N ALA A 116 18.79 -5.31 23.61
CA ALA A 116 19.49 -4.12 23.17
C ALA A 116 19.82 -4.22 21.67
N ASN A 117 19.27 -3.34 20.84
CA ASN A 117 19.59 -3.32 19.42
C ASN A 117 20.92 -2.59 19.18
N ILE A 118 22.01 -3.37 19.07
CA ILE A 118 23.35 -2.87 18.79
C ILE A 118 23.76 -3.05 17.30
N ARG A 119 22.86 -3.54 16.44
CA ARG A 119 23.07 -3.61 14.99
C ARG A 119 22.50 -2.39 14.30
N GLU A 120 21.19 -2.31 14.14
CA GLU A 120 20.51 -1.22 13.42
C GLU A 120 20.65 0.15 14.09
N HIS A 121 20.70 0.17 15.44
CA HIS A 121 20.83 1.42 16.19
C HIS A 121 22.28 1.81 16.48
N CYS A 122 23.25 0.94 16.19
CA CYS A 122 24.64 1.19 16.55
C CYS A 122 25.61 0.82 15.42
N SER A 123 25.87 -0.45 15.13
CA SER A 123 26.91 -0.86 14.18
C SER A 123 26.68 -0.33 12.77
N TRP A 124 25.46 -0.34 12.29
CA TRP A 124 25.11 0.19 10.96
C TRP A 124 25.13 1.71 10.87
N VAL A 125 24.98 2.41 11.99
CA VAL A 125 25.05 3.88 12.05
C VAL A 125 26.51 4.36 12.13
N HIS A 126 27.40 3.54 12.68
CA HIS A 126 28.81 3.87 12.93
C HIS A 126 29.77 2.92 12.19
N LEU A 127 29.46 2.56 10.94
CA LEU A 127 30.23 1.55 10.17
C LEU A 127 31.75 1.84 10.08
N HIS A 128 32.14 3.11 10.14
CA HIS A 128 33.52 3.55 9.93
C HIS A 128 34.17 4.14 11.20
N ASP A 129 33.50 4.08 12.35
CA ASP A 129 34.02 4.56 13.62
C ASP A 129 33.80 3.53 14.73
N ARG A 130 34.73 2.54 14.79
CA ARG A 130 34.67 1.41 15.72
C ARG A 130 34.66 1.88 17.18
N LYS A 131 35.37 2.98 17.49
CA LYS A 131 35.42 3.51 18.88
C LYS A 131 34.08 4.08 19.29
N ALA A 132 33.50 4.98 18.46
CA ALA A 132 32.19 5.55 18.74
C ALA A 132 31.10 4.49 18.75
N ALA A 133 31.16 3.48 17.86
CA ALA A 133 30.23 2.35 17.87
C ALA A 133 30.32 1.54 19.17
N THR A 134 31.54 1.23 19.65
CA THR A 134 31.75 0.48 20.90
C THR A 134 31.19 1.24 22.11
N GLU A 135 31.48 2.54 22.22
CA GLU A 135 30.94 3.38 23.33
C GLU A 135 29.41 3.46 23.28
N LYS A 136 28.83 3.65 22.10
CA LYS A 136 27.37 3.65 21.95
C LYS A 136 26.73 2.29 22.28
N ALA A 137 27.39 1.17 21.93
CA ALA A 137 26.92 -0.16 22.29
C ALA A 137 26.90 -0.35 23.80
N LYS A 138 27.94 0.11 24.52
CA LYS A 138 27.97 0.12 25.99
C LYS A 138 26.81 0.90 26.58
N ASP A 139 26.49 2.10 26.05
CA ASP A 139 25.35 2.89 26.51
C ASP A 139 24.01 2.17 26.27
N LEU A 140 23.82 1.55 25.10
CA LEU A 140 22.62 0.76 24.79
C LEU A 140 22.47 -0.45 25.73
N VAL A 141 23.56 -1.16 26.01
CA VAL A 141 23.57 -2.29 26.96
C VAL A 141 23.29 -1.80 28.38
N LYS A 142 23.90 -0.70 28.81
CA LYS A 142 23.63 -0.08 30.12
C LYS A 142 22.16 0.29 30.28
N MET A 143 21.54 0.86 29.25
CA MET A 143 20.11 1.19 29.26
C MET A 143 19.25 -0.08 29.35
N ALA A 144 19.58 -1.12 28.57
CA ALA A 144 18.85 -2.40 28.61
C ALA A 144 18.97 -3.10 29.96
N VAL A 145 20.16 -3.12 30.59
CA VAL A 145 20.37 -3.66 31.94
C VAL A 145 19.57 -2.84 32.96
N ALA A 146 19.58 -1.51 32.88
CA ALA A 146 18.80 -0.66 33.77
C ALA A 146 17.29 -0.94 33.65
N ARG A 147 16.79 -1.18 32.44
CA ARG A 147 15.40 -1.56 32.22
C ARG A 147 15.12 -2.99 32.73
N ALA A 148 15.99 -3.95 32.45
CA ALA A 148 15.84 -5.31 32.91
C ALA A 148 15.70 -5.44 34.43
N ARG A 149 16.36 -4.59 35.19
CA ARG A 149 16.23 -4.51 36.67
C ARG A 149 14.81 -4.19 37.12
N LEU A 150 14.05 -3.46 36.32
CA LEU A 150 12.68 -3.01 36.62
C LEU A 150 11.59 -3.91 36.04
N LEU A 151 11.97 -4.95 35.28
CA LEU A 151 11.00 -5.90 34.71
C LEU A 151 10.36 -6.73 35.82
N GLU A 152 9.04 -6.91 35.70
CA GLU A 152 8.24 -7.77 36.56
C GLU A 152 7.71 -8.96 35.77
N PRO A 153 7.56 -10.14 36.40
CA PRO A 153 6.97 -11.30 35.71
C PRO A 153 5.56 -10.95 35.24
N GLN A 154 5.26 -11.28 33.98
CA GLN A 154 3.91 -11.12 33.44
C GLN A 154 3.27 -12.48 33.24
N VAL A 155 1.96 -12.53 33.36
CA VAL A 155 1.14 -13.71 33.08
C VAL A 155 0.36 -13.45 31.81
N GLU A 156 0.45 -14.38 30.85
CA GLU A 156 -0.35 -14.31 29.63
C GLU A 156 -1.83 -14.55 29.94
N THR A 157 -2.67 -13.63 29.51
CA THR A 157 -4.11 -13.75 29.64
C THR A 157 -4.70 -14.15 28.30
N GLN A 158 -5.45 -15.25 28.29
CA GLN A 158 -6.24 -15.64 27.13
C GLN A 158 -7.54 -14.84 27.09
N VAL A 159 -7.80 -14.20 25.97
CA VAL A 159 -9.05 -13.48 25.71
C VAL A 159 -9.76 -14.09 24.52
N PRO A 160 -11.12 -14.16 24.52
CA PRO A 160 -11.85 -14.61 23.35
C PRO A 160 -11.59 -13.68 22.18
N ILE A 161 -11.56 -14.21 20.97
CA ILE A 161 -11.41 -13.43 19.75
C ILE A 161 -12.73 -13.37 18.99
N THR A 162 -12.98 -12.27 18.28
CA THR A 162 -14.11 -12.09 17.38
C THR A 162 -13.75 -12.70 16.01
N PRO A 163 -14.36 -13.82 15.57
CA PRO A 163 -14.01 -14.51 14.33
C PRO A 163 -14.61 -13.82 13.10
N LYS A 164 -14.37 -12.53 12.96
CA LYS A 164 -14.83 -11.68 11.85
C LYS A 164 -13.69 -10.80 11.38
N ALA A 165 -13.68 -10.46 10.10
CA ALA A 165 -12.67 -9.62 9.50
C ALA A 165 -13.27 -8.36 8.89
N LEU A 166 -12.53 -7.26 8.96
CA LEU A 166 -12.79 -6.03 8.20
C LEU A 166 -11.75 -5.93 7.08
N VAL A 167 -12.23 -5.75 5.86
CA VAL A 167 -11.39 -5.43 4.70
C VAL A 167 -11.70 -4.00 4.26
N VAL A 168 -10.68 -3.13 4.22
CA VAL A 168 -10.81 -1.72 3.87
C VAL A 168 -10.27 -1.48 2.47
N GLY A 169 -11.18 -1.24 1.52
CA GLY A 169 -10.92 -1.05 0.09
C GLY A 169 -11.35 -2.24 -0.77
N GLY A 170 -12.24 -1.98 -1.72
CA GLY A 170 -12.84 -2.96 -2.64
C GLY A 170 -12.14 -3.07 -4.00
N GLY A 171 -10.83 -2.80 -4.08
CA GLY A 171 -10.01 -3.12 -5.25
C GLY A 171 -9.70 -4.62 -5.35
N VAL A 172 -8.89 -5.03 -6.35
CA VAL A 172 -8.60 -6.45 -6.61
C VAL A 172 -8.02 -7.17 -5.38
N ALA A 173 -7.19 -6.49 -4.59
CA ALA A 173 -6.63 -7.06 -3.35
C ALA A 173 -7.72 -7.28 -2.30
N GLY A 174 -8.59 -6.28 -2.05
CA GLY A 174 -9.67 -6.41 -1.07
C GLY A 174 -10.73 -7.43 -1.49
N ILE A 175 -11.03 -7.53 -2.78
CA ILE A 175 -11.90 -8.57 -3.35
C ILE A 175 -11.32 -9.95 -3.04
N GLN A 176 -10.02 -10.16 -3.34
CA GLN A 176 -9.37 -11.46 -3.11
C GLN A 176 -9.32 -11.80 -1.62
N ALA A 177 -8.84 -10.88 -0.76
CA ALA A 177 -8.80 -11.12 0.68
C ALA A 177 -10.18 -11.45 1.27
N SER A 178 -11.23 -10.76 0.78
CA SER A 178 -12.60 -11.01 1.24
C SER A 178 -13.10 -12.40 0.85
N LEU A 179 -12.82 -12.85 -0.37
CA LEU A 179 -13.20 -14.18 -0.84
C LEU A 179 -12.45 -15.27 -0.08
N ASP A 180 -11.13 -15.17 0.07
CA ASP A 180 -10.30 -16.17 0.76
C ASP A 180 -10.75 -16.36 2.22
N LEU A 181 -11.04 -15.26 2.93
CA LEU A 181 -11.55 -15.31 4.28
C LEU A 181 -12.97 -15.90 4.37
N ALA A 182 -13.85 -15.52 3.46
CA ALA A 182 -15.23 -15.99 3.45
C ALA A 182 -15.32 -17.48 3.09
N GLU A 183 -14.52 -17.96 2.13
CA GLU A 183 -14.36 -19.37 1.78
C GLU A 183 -13.77 -20.18 2.95
N SER A 184 -12.86 -19.57 3.73
CA SER A 184 -12.32 -20.16 4.97
C SER A 184 -13.35 -20.19 6.12
N GLY A 185 -14.55 -19.65 5.90
CA GLY A 185 -15.67 -19.73 6.83
C GLY A 185 -15.89 -18.53 7.73
N TYR A 186 -15.11 -17.47 7.59
CA TYR A 186 -15.23 -16.26 8.41
C TYR A 186 -16.25 -15.27 7.85
N GLN A 187 -16.88 -14.50 8.74
CA GLN A 187 -17.68 -13.33 8.35
C GLN A 187 -16.75 -12.17 7.97
N VAL A 188 -16.99 -11.54 6.82
CA VAL A 188 -16.20 -10.43 6.30
C VAL A 188 -17.07 -9.20 6.10
N TYR A 189 -16.60 -8.07 6.59
CA TYR A 189 -17.12 -6.74 6.26
C TYR A 189 -16.18 -6.09 5.23
N LEU A 190 -16.64 -5.90 4.00
CA LEU A 190 -15.86 -5.21 2.96
C LEU A 190 -16.35 -3.77 2.82
N VAL A 191 -15.53 -2.83 3.27
CA VAL A 191 -15.81 -1.38 3.22
C VAL A 191 -15.13 -0.75 2.01
N GLU A 192 -15.95 -0.14 1.13
CA GLU A 192 -15.49 0.56 -0.07
C GLU A 192 -16.04 2.00 -0.08
N LYS A 193 -15.15 2.95 -0.28
CA LYS A 193 -15.46 4.37 -0.33
C LYS A 193 -16.27 4.78 -1.55
N GLU A 194 -15.99 4.14 -2.69
CA GLU A 194 -16.64 4.41 -3.95
C GLU A 194 -18.00 3.69 -4.05
N ALA A 195 -18.77 4.02 -5.09
CA ALA A 195 -20.09 3.46 -5.32
C ALA A 195 -20.07 1.99 -5.78
N SER A 196 -18.93 1.49 -6.22
CA SER A 196 -18.71 0.11 -6.67
C SER A 196 -17.34 -0.37 -6.25
N ILE A 197 -17.21 -1.69 -6.03
CA ILE A 197 -15.92 -2.36 -5.96
C ILE A 197 -15.30 -2.52 -7.36
N GLY A 198 -14.03 -2.94 -7.44
CA GLY A 198 -13.28 -3.15 -8.68
C GLY A 198 -11.99 -2.33 -8.76
N GLY A 199 -11.96 -1.16 -8.13
CA GLY A 199 -10.78 -0.28 -8.06
C GLY A 199 -10.20 0.07 -9.44
N ARG A 200 -8.88 0.24 -9.51
CA ARG A 200 -8.18 0.60 -10.75
C ARG A 200 -8.24 -0.48 -11.83
N MET A 201 -8.33 -1.76 -11.43
CA MET A 201 -8.43 -2.85 -12.38
C MET A 201 -9.69 -2.76 -13.25
N ALA A 202 -10.80 -2.19 -12.76
CA ALA A 202 -12.00 -1.95 -13.54
C ALA A 202 -11.83 -0.86 -14.60
N GLN A 203 -10.82 0.01 -14.51
CA GLN A 203 -10.58 1.13 -15.42
C GLN A 203 -9.66 0.77 -16.60
N ILE A 204 -8.87 -0.28 -16.50
CA ILE A 204 -7.93 -0.69 -17.55
C ILE A 204 -8.59 -1.66 -18.54
N ASP A 205 -8.06 -1.74 -19.76
CA ASP A 205 -8.61 -2.59 -20.82
C ASP A 205 -8.15 -4.05 -20.67
N LYS A 206 -6.83 -4.26 -20.75
CA LYS A 206 -6.22 -5.59 -20.60
C LYS A 206 -5.17 -5.63 -19.50
N THR A 207 -4.81 -6.84 -19.08
CA THR A 207 -3.76 -7.08 -18.08
C THR A 207 -2.52 -7.66 -18.76
N PHE A 208 -1.34 -7.38 -18.22
CA PHE A 208 -0.08 -8.00 -18.64
C PHE A 208 0.31 -9.14 -17.69
N PRO A 209 1.09 -10.14 -18.11
CA PRO A 209 1.67 -10.34 -19.45
C PRO A 209 0.75 -11.08 -20.43
N THR A 210 -0.39 -11.60 -19.97
CA THR A 210 -1.26 -12.53 -20.70
C THR A 210 -2.18 -11.86 -21.72
N MET A 211 -2.32 -10.54 -21.66
CA MET A 211 -3.23 -9.75 -22.50
C MET A 211 -4.71 -10.09 -22.31
N ASP A 212 -5.08 -10.59 -21.13
CA ASP A 212 -6.48 -10.88 -20.78
C ASP A 212 -7.29 -9.59 -20.59
N CYS A 213 -8.56 -9.66 -20.95
CA CYS A 213 -9.52 -8.59 -20.69
C CYS A 213 -9.67 -8.38 -19.16
N SER A 214 -9.35 -7.21 -18.68
CA SER A 214 -9.33 -6.90 -17.25
C SER A 214 -10.69 -7.10 -16.59
N ILE A 215 -11.74 -6.51 -17.15
CA ILE A 215 -13.08 -6.61 -16.59
C ILE A 215 -13.66 -8.03 -16.71
N CYS A 216 -13.25 -8.79 -17.71
CA CYS A 216 -13.73 -10.15 -17.92
C CYS A 216 -13.28 -11.11 -16.82
N ILE A 217 -12.08 -10.88 -16.27
CA ILE A 217 -11.56 -11.67 -15.14
C ILE A 217 -11.95 -11.08 -13.78
N LEU A 218 -12.21 -9.78 -13.71
CA LEU A 218 -12.58 -9.09 -12.47
C LEU A 218 -14.08 -9.21 -12.15
N ALA A 219 -14.97 -9.04 -13.14
CA ALA A 219 -16.43 -9.00 -12.92
C ALA A 219 -17.01 -10.27 -12.28
N PRO A 220 -16.57 -11.49 -12.61
CA PRO A 220 -17.00 -12.69 -11.90
C PRO A 220 -16.69 -12.62 -10.40
N LYS A 221 -15.48 -12.23 -10.00
CA LYS A 221 -15.07 -12.07 -8.61
C LYS A 221 -15.85 -10.97 -7.89
N MET A 222 -16.12 -9.86 -8.55
CA MET A 222 -16.98 -8.80 -8.02
C MET A 222 -18.40 -9.30 -7.76
N SER A 223 -18.96 -10.06 -8.72
CA SER A 223 -20.30 -10.66 -8.59
C SER A 223 -20.35 -11.68 -7.47
N GLU A 224 -19.30 -12.48 -7.29
CA GLU A 224 -19.15 -13.43 -6.20
C GLU A 224 -19.16 -12.73 -4.84
N VAL A 225 -18.34 -11.71 -4.66
CA VAL A 225 -18.34 -10.86 -3.45
C VAL A 225 -19.74 -10.31 -3.15
N GLY A 226 -20.43 -9.79 -4.18
CA GLY A 226 -21.76 -9.19 -4.02
C GLY A 226 -22.87 -10.17 -3.63
N ARG A 227 -22.63 -11.50 -3.81
CA ARG A 227 -23.61 -12.56 -3.53
C ARG A 227 -23.20 -13.49 -2.39
N HIS A 228 -21.93 -13.41 -1.93
CA HIS A 228 -21.41 -14.36 -0.95
C HIS A 228 -22.08 -14.16 0.42
N PRO A 229 -22.66 -15.22 1.03
CA PRO A 229 -23.45 -15.10 2.26
C PRO A 229 -22.65 -14.62 3.48
N LYS A 230 -21.33 -14.79 3.45
CA LYS A 230 -20.41 -14.37 4.53
C LYS A 230 -19.69 -13.05 4.24
N ILE A 231 -20.02 -12.36 3.15
CA ILE A 231 -19.45 -11.04 2.85
C ILE A 231 -20.55 -9.99 2.92
N GLU A 232 -20.43 -9.07 3.85
CA GLU A 232 -21.25 -7.88 3.88
C GLU A 232 -20.53 -6.75 3.15
N LEU A 233 -20.99 -6.47 1.92
CA LEU A 233 -20.44 -5.40 1.08
C LEU A 233 -21.06 -4.05 1.45
N MET A 234 -20.21 -3.12 1.87
CA MET A 234 -20.55 -1.74 2.23
C MET A 234 -19.88 -0.77 1.27
N THR A 235 -20.54 -0.40 0.17
CA THR A 235 -20.09 0.67 -0.73
C THR A 235 -20.55 2.04 -0.23
N LEU A 236 -19.95 3.11 -0.74
CA LEU A 236 -20.13 4.50 -0.25
C LEU A 236 -19.84 4.62 1.25
N SER A 237 -18.92 3.81 1.77
CA SER A 237 -18.67 3.64 3.20
C SER A 237 -17.21 3.91 3.54
N GLU A 238 -16.97 4.53 4.67
CA GLU A 238 -15.64 4.88 5.18
C GLU A 238 -15.53 4.53 6.66
N VAL A 239 -14.36 4.05 7.08
CA VAL A 239 -14.04 3.84 8.49
C VAL A 239 -13.88 5.20 9.17
N GLU A 240 -14.61 5.44 10.24
CA GLU A 240 -14.60 6.70 11.00
C GLU A 240 -13.74 6.62 12.27
N SER A 241 -13.84 5.50 12.98
CA SER A 241 -13.01 5.24 14.16
C SER A 241 -12.70 3.76 14.32
N VAL A 242 -11.58 3.47 14.97
CA VAL A 242 -11.15 2.12 15.35
C VAL A 242 -10.62 2.17 16.78
N ASP A 243 -11.15 1.33 17.63
CA ASP A 243 -10.76 1.16 19.02
C ASP A 243 -10.54 -0.33 19.32
N GLY A 244 -9.89 -0.64 20.45
CA GLY A 244 -9.66 -2.01 20.86
C GLY A 244 -8.25 -2.51 20.58
N TYR A 245 -8.10 -3.81 20.39
CA TYR A 245 -6.80 -4.49 20.25
C TYR A 245 -6.96 -5.74 19.38
N ILE A 246 -5.83 -6.35 19.01
CA ILE A 246 -5.79 -7.58 18.21
C ILE A 246 -6.79 -8.62 18.74
N GLY A 247 -7.61 -9.15 17.85
CA GLY A 247 -8.69 -10.10 18.17
C GLY A 247 -10.02 -9.45 18.55
N ASN A 248 -10.04 -8.16 18.91
CA ASN A 248 -11.24 -7.48 19.44
C ASN A 248 -11.24 -5.98 19.10
N PHE A 249 -11.29 -5.65 17.83
CA PHE A 249 -11.46 -4.28 17.36
C PHE A 249 -12.94 -3.90 17.33
N ARG A 250 -13.25 -2.69 17.75
CA ARG A 250 -14.52 -1.99 17.53
C ARG A 250 -14.34 -0.94 16.47
N VAL A 251 -15.07 -1.06 15.38
CA VAL A 251 -14.92 -0.21 14.20
C VAL A 251 -16.24 0.49 13.93
N ARG A 252 -16.20 1.82 13.83
CA ARG A 252 -17.33 2.62 13.39
C ARG A 252 -17.19 2.94 11.92
N VAL A 253 -18.21 2.59 11.14
CA VAL A 253 -18.27 2.82 9.69
C VAL A 253 -19.37 3.82 9.39
N ARG A 254 -19.04 4.88 8.67
CA ARG A 254 -19.99 5.85 8.12
C ARG A 254 -20.38 5.43 6.71
N ARG A 255 -21.67 5.24 6.45
CA ARG A 255 -22.23 4.93 5.13
C ARG A 255 -23.02 6.11 4.59
N ARG A 256 -22.61 6.63 3.45
CA ARG A 256 -23.31 7.69 2.73
C ARG A 256 -24.53 7.13 1.99
N PRO A 257 -25.62 7.90 1.88
CA PRO A 257 -26.81 7.45 1.17
C PRO A 257 -26.55 7.33 -0.34
N ARG A 258 -27.11 6.31 -0.94
CA ARG A 258 -27.09 6.08 -2.40
C ARG A 258 -28.26 6.76 -3.10
N TYR A 259 -29.32 7.04 -2.35
CA TYR A 259 -30.61 7.56 -2.81
C TYR A 259 -31.35 6.65 -3.80
N VAL A 260 -30.83 5.46 -4.07
CA VAL A 260 -31.44 4.41 -4.90
C VAL A 260 -31.36 3.11 -4.12
N SER A 261 -32.50 2.44 -3.96
CA SER A 261 -32.58 1.20 -3.18
C SER A 261 -32.03 -0.01 -3.94
N ARG A 262 -31.89 -1.13 -3.24
CA ARG A 262 -31.37 -2.39 -3.80
C ARG A 262 -32.33 -3.06 -4.80
N GLU A 263 -33.61 -2.67 -4.82
CA GLU A 263 -34.61 -3.14 -5.77
C GLU A 263 -34.44 -2.57 -7.18
N CYS A 264 -33.45 -1.71 -7.39
CA CYS A 264 -33.10 -1.15 -8.68
C CYS A 264 -32.73 -2.27 -9.69
N THR A 265 -33.44 -2.32 -10.80
CA THR A 265 -33.24 -3.31 -11.87
C THR A 265 -32.19 -2.88 -12.90
N TYR A 266 -31.49 -1.78 -12.65
CA TYR A 266 -30.43 -1.25 -13.52
C TYR A 266 -30.89 -0.89 -14.94
N CYS A 267 -32.17 -0.54 -15.17
CA CYS A 267 -32.75 -0.28 -16.49
C CYS A 267 -32.25 1.03 -17.17
N GLY A 268 -31.76 1.98 -16.40
CA GLY A 268 -31.19 3.24 -16.92
C GLY A 268 -32.20 4.35 -17.26
N ASP A 269 -33.50 4.13 -17.13
CA ASP A 269 -34.53 5.11 -17.53
C ASP A 269 -34.41 6.42 -16.74
N CYS A 270 -34.11 6.34 -15.44
CA CYS A 270 -33.88 7.51 -14.60
C CYS A 270 -32.70 8.38 -15.05
N ALA A 271 -31.62 7.78 -15.56
CA ALA A 271 -30.46 8.51 -16.05
C ALA A 271 -30.75 9.23 -17.38
N LYS A 272 -31.55 8.64 -18.27
CA LYS A 272 -31.96 9.27 -19.53
C LYS A 272 -32.71 10.58 -19.29
N GLU A 273 -33.59 10.60 -18.29
CA GLU A 273 -34.41 11.76 -17.94
C GLU A 273 -33.66 12.82 -17.11
N CYS A 274 -32.50 12.52 -16.57
CA CYS A 274 -31.75 13.48 -15.75
C CYS A 274 -31.16 14.62 -16.63
N PRO A 275 -31.45 15.90 -16.34
CA PRO A 275 -30.94 17.01 -17.14
C PRO A 275 -29.49 17.40 -16.81
N GLN A 276 -28.97 16.99 -15.66
CA GLN A 276 -27.66 17.39 -15.16
C GLN A 276 -26.53 16.55 -15.75
N HIS A 277 -25.40 17.20 -16.02
CA HIS A 277 -24.19 16.57 -16.54
C HIS A 277 -22.96 17.03 -15.75
N ALA A 278 -22.02 16.12 -15.51
CA ALA A 278 -20.69 16.39 -14.97
C ALA A 278 -19.64 15.57 -15.73
N PRO A 279 -18.35 15.93 -15.65
CA PRO A 279 -17.29 15.04 -16.10
C PRO A 279 -17.40 13.67 -15.40
N ASN A 280 -17.16 12.60 -16.13
CA ASN A 280 -17.19 11.25 -15.59
C ASN A 280 -15.82 10.90 -14.99
N GLU A 281 -15.75 10.80 -13.68
CA GLU A 281 -14.51 10.53 -12.94
C GLU A 281 -13.95 9.14 -13.27
N PHE A 282 -14.82 8.15 -13.54
CA PHE A 282 -14.39 6.81 -13.93
C PHE A 282 -13.65 6.83 -15.27
N ASP A 283 -14.04 7.69 -16.18
CA ASP A 283 -13.39 7.90 -17.48
C ASP A 283 -12.35 9.03 -17.45
N CYS A 284 -11.84 9.38 -16.26
CA CYS A 284 -10.84 10.45 -16.11
C CYS A 284 -11.29 11.81 -16.70
N GLY A 285 -12.61 12.09 -16.73
CA GLY A 285 -13.16 13.30 -17.31
C GLY A 285 -13.33 13.30 -18.83
N LEU A 286 -12.93 12.22 -19.53
CA LEU A 286 -13.02 12.10 -20.99
C LEU A 286 -14.45 11.93 -21.52
N SER A 287 -15.39 11.55 -20.65
CA SER A 287 -16.83 11.50 -20.93
C SER A 287 -17.61 12.32 -19.90
N THR A 288 -18.93 12.40 -20.07
CA THR A 288 -19.82 13.00 -19.10
C THR A 288 -20.76 11.98 -18.49
N ARG A 289 -21.12 12.17 -17.22
CA ARG A 289 -22.15 11.41 -16.51
C ARG A 289 -23.30 12.30 -16.04
N LYS A 290 -24.43 11.67 -15.73
CA LYS A 290 -25.60 12.36 -15.15
C LYS A 290 -25.45 12.52 -13.62
N ALA A 291 -26.34 13.32 -12.99
CA ALA A 291 -26.42 13.37 -11.53
C ALA A 291 -26.88 12.02 -10.96
N ILE A 292 -27.78 11.30 -11.65
CA ILE A 292 -28.10 9.91 -11.34
C ILE A 292 -27.36 9.01 -12.33
N TYR A 293 -26.50 8.14 -11.84
CA TYR A 293 -25.58 7.38 -12.68
C TYR A 293 -25.17 6.05 -12.06
N SER A 294 -24.50 5.22 -12.83
CA SER A 294 -23.67 4.12 -12.37
C SER A 294 -22.24 4.35 -12.84
N PRO A 295 -21.21 4.01 -12.06
CA PRO A 295 -19.81 4.26 -12.43
C PRO A 295 -19.40 3.59 -13.75
N PHE A 296 -19.78 2.33 -13.93
CA PHE A 296 -19.53 1.51 -15.13
C PHE A 296 -20.52 0.36 -15.22
N ALA A 297 -20.61 -0.28 -16.39
CA ALA A 297 -21.68 -1.26 -16.69
C ALA A 297 -21.69 -2.50 -15.77
N GLN A 298 -20.51 -2.98 -15.32
CA GLN A 298 -20.37 -4.14 -14.45
C GLN A 298 -20.26 -3.79 -12.96
N ALA A 299 -20.72 -2.61 -12.57
CA ALA A 299 -20.63 -2.15 -11.18
C ALA A 299 -21.33 -3.10 -10.19
N VAL A 300 -20.72 -3.30 -9.03
CA VAL A 300 -21.29 -4.08 -7.93
C VAL A 300 -21.30 -3.22 -6.66
N PRO A 301 -22.49 -2.97 -6.07
CA PRO A 301 -23.82 -3.46 -6.45
C PRO A 301 -24.32 -2.86 -7.76
N ALA A 302 -25.10 -3.66 -8.52
CA ALA A 302 -25.70 -3.26 -9.79
C ALA A 302 -26.89 -2.31 -9.57
N THR A 303 -26.63 -1.12 -9.03
CA THR A 303 -27.63 -0.09 -8.73
C THR A 303 -27.11 1.29 -9.13
N TYR A 304 -28.03 2.18 -9.51
CA TYR A 304 -27.71 3.58 -9.70
C TYR A 304 -27.43 4.28 -8.36
N LEU A 305 -26.86 5.48 -8.42
CA LEU A 305 -26.72 6.38 -7.27
C LEU A 305 -26.98 7.82 -7.74
N ILE A 306 -27.25 8.70 -6.78
CA ILE A 306 -27.45 10.13 -7.07
C ILE A 306 -26.33 10.95 -6.44
N ASP A 307 -25.61 11.70 -7.27
CA ASP A 307 -24.70 12.74 -6.82
C ASP A 307 -25.51 13.97 -6.39
N MET A 308 -25.72 14.11 -5.09
CA MET A 308 -26.49 15.22 -4.55
C MET A 308 -25.80 16.57 -4.72
N ASN A 309 -24.48 16.61 -4.98
CA ASN A 309 -23.81 17.88 -5.28
C ASN A 309 -24.18 18.42 -6.66
N LEU A 310 -24.59 17.56 -7.57
CA LEU A 310 -25.01 17.89 -8.92
C LEU A 310 -26.54 17.93 -9.07
N CYS A 311 -27.27 17.20 -8.22
CA CYS A 311 -28.72 17.07 -8.31
C CYS A 311 -29.44 18.39 -8.02
N LEU A 312 -30.37 18.79 -8.89
CA LEU A 312 -31.17 20.04 -8.73
C LEU A 312 -32.05 20.01 -7.46
N ASN A 313 -32.41 18.81 -6.99
CA ASN A 313 -33.27 18.65 -5.81
C ASN A 313 -32.52 18.84 -4.48
N LYS A 314 -31.18 19.02 -4.51
CA LYS A 314 -30.33 19.08 -3.30
C LYS A 314 -30.78 20.09 -2.24
N HIS A 315 -31.30 21.24 -2.65
CA HIS A 315 -31.55 22.36 -1.75
C HIS A 315 -33.01 22.77 -1.67
N GLY A 316 -33.94 22.01 -2.25
CA GLY A 316 -35.34 22.39 -2.35
C GLY A 316 -35.61 23.63 -3.21
N ILE A 317 -34.58 24.14 -3.91
CA ILE A 317 -34.66 25.35 -4.76
C ILE A 317 -35.44 25.04 -6.04
N VAL A 318 -35.27 23.83 -6.58
CA VAL A 318 -36.00 23.35 -7.75
C VAL A 318 -36.53 21.95 -7.43
N ALA A 319 -37.83 21.80 -7.41
CA ALA A 319 -38.48 20.47 -7.27
C ALA A 319 -38.31 19.70 -8.58
N CYS A 320 -37.19 19.00 -8.70
CA CYS A 320 -36.92 18.12 -9.84
C CYS A 320 -37.21 16.66 -9.44
N ASP A 321 -38.21 16.06 -10.07
CA ASP A 321 -38.68 14.70 -9.85
C ASP A 321 -38.60 13.78 -11.08
N ARG A 322 -37.93 14.21 -12.15
CA ARG A 322 -37.87 13.49 -13.44
C ARG A 322 -37.40 12.03 -13.28
N CYS A 323 -36.36 11.81 -12.50
CA CYS A 323 -35.87 10.45 -12.25
C CYS A 323 -36.87 9.61 -11.42
N LEU A 324 -37.63 10.23 -10.49
CA LEU A 324 -38.69 9.56 -9.74
C LEU A 324 -39.83 9.11 -10.67
N GLN A 325 -40.29 10.01 -11.56
CA GLN A 325 -41.36 9.72 -12.53
C GLN A 325 -40.94 8.62 -13.51
N ALA A 326 -39.67 8.62 -13.95
CA ALA A 326 -39.13 7.62 -14.86
C ALA A 326 -38.92 6.24 -14.22
N CYS A 327 -38.79 6.18 -12.90
CA CYS A 327 -38.49 4.93 -12.18
C CYS A 327 -39.75 4.08 -11.95
N ARG A 328 -40.00 3.11 -12.82
CA ARG A 328 -41.15 2.19 -12.73
C ARG A 328 -41.14 1.34 -11.45
N HIS A 329 -39.96 1.05 -10.91
CA HIS A 329 -39.78 0.25 -9.69
C HIS A 329 -39.78 1.07 -8.40
N LYS A 330 -39.91 2.41 -8.48
CA LYS A 330 -39.94 3.34 -7.34
C LYS A 330 -38.75 3.18 -6.39
N CYS A 331 -37.56 2.91 -6.96
CA CYS A 331 -36.35 2.66 -6.18
C CYS A 331 -35.64 3.93 -5.67
N ILE A 332 -36.11 5.13 -6.05
CA ILE A 332 -35.44 6.39 -5.73
C ILE A 332 -36.06 6.97 -4.46
N ASP A 333 -35.22 7.27 -3.48
CA ASP A 333 -35.62 7.83 -2.19
C ASP A 333 -34.65 8.91 -1.74
N PHE A 334 -35.05 10.17 -1.86
CA PHE A 334 -34.28 11.34 -1.44
C PHE A 334 -34.25 11.55 0.09
N SER A 335 -35.05 10.79 0.85
CA SER A 335 -35.09 10.90 2.31
C SER A 335 -33.96 10.12 3.01
N GLN A 336 -33.20 9.30 2.26
CA GLN A 336 -32.07 8.55 2.80
C GLN A 336 -31.06 9.48 3.46
N LYS A 337 -30.53 9.06 4.60
CA LYS A 337 -29.53 9.77 5.41
C LYS A 337 -28.26 8.96 5.56
N GLU A 338 -27.21 9.60 6.01
CA GLU A 338 -26.01 8.90 6.46
C GLU A 338 -26.34 7.95 7.60
N GLU A 339 -25.70 6.79 7.58
CA GLU A 339 -25.82 5.76 8.62
C GLU A 339 -24.46 5.51 9.25
N PHE A 340 -24.49 5.24 10.56
CA PHE A 340 -23.31 4.82 11.31
C PHE A 340 -23.52 3.40 11.80
N LEU A 341 -22.53 2.55 11.49
CA LEU A 341 -22.56 1.13 11.83
C LEU A 341 -21.41 0.83 12.76
N ASP A 342 -21.69 0.23 13.91
CA ASP A 342 -20.68 -0.22 14.85
C ASP A 342 -20.44 -1.72 14.64
N LEU A 343 -19.19 -2.09 14.30
CA LEU A 343 -18.78 -3.45 13.96
C LEU A 343 -17.78 -3.96 14.99
N GLU A 344 -17.88 -5.23 15.34
CA GLU A 344 -16.87 -5.95 16.12
C GLU A 344 -16.14 -6.93 15.20
N VAL A 345 -14.80 -6.83 15.15
CA VAL A 345 -13.96 -7.66 14.28
C VAL A 345 -12.65 -8.06 14.98
N GLY A 346 -12.12 -9.22 14.64
CA GLY A 346 -10.86 -9.72 15.19
C GLY A 346 -9.64 -9.22 14.43
N THR A 347 -9.79 -8.87 13.15
CA THR A 347 -8.68 -8.47 12.29
C THR A 347 -9.13 -7.42 11.26
N ILE A 348 -8.15 -6.63 10.77
CA ILE A 348 -8.35 -5.61 9.76
C ILE A 348 -7.32 -5.80 8.65
N ILE A 349 -7.75 -5.86 7.38
CA ILE A 349 -6.89 -5.89 6.21
C ILE A 349 -7.05 -4.59 5.44
N VAL A 350 -5.96 -3.86 5.26
CA VAL A 350 -5.93 -2.56 4.57
C VAL A 350 -5.55 -2.78 3.11
N CYS A 351 -6.52 -2.58 2.22
CA CYS A 351 -6.42 -2.75 0.76
C CYS A 351 -6.78 -1.46 0.01
N THR A 352 -6.45 -0.31 0.59
CA THR A 352 -6.89 1.01 0.08
C THR A 352 -6.30 1.39 -1.28
N GLY A 353 -5.27 0.67 -1.75
CA GLY A 353 -4.66 0.90 -3.06
C GLY A 353 -3.79 2.16 -3.11
N SER A 354 -3.72 2.77 -4.29
CA SER A 354 -2.87 3.93 -4.59
C SER A 354 -3.59 4.91 -5.51
N ASP A 355 -3.08 6.14 -5.58
CA ASP A 355 -3.47 7.11 -6.59
C ASP A 355 -2.50 7.11 -7.77
N VAL A 356 -2.93 7.68 -8.89
CA VAL A 356 -2.10 7.91 -10.08
C VAL A 356 -1.46 9.29 -9.96
N TYR A 357 -0.18 9.40 -10.30
CA TYR A 357 0.52 10.69 -10.28
C TYR A 357 -0.13 11.69 -11.21
N ASP A 358 -0.35 12.91 -10.75
CA ASP A 358 -0.85 14.03 -11.55
C ASP A 358 0.32 14.78 -12.19
N PRO A 359 0.49 14.70 -13.53
CA PRO A 359 1.62 15.35 -14.21
C PRO A 359 1.43 16.85 -14.45
N SER A 360 0.37 17.50 -13.97
CA SER A 360 0.08 18.92 -14.20
C SER A 360 1.20 19.86 -13.74
N SER A 361 1.97 19.45 -12.72
CA SER A 361 3.14 20.20 -12.23
C SER A 361 4.34 20.15 -13.16
N LEU A 362 4.40 19.19 -14.10
CA LEU A 362 5.45 19.05 -15.10
C LEU A 362 5.07 19.82 -16.37
N THR A 363 5.05 21.16 -16.26
CA THR A 363 4.54 22.06 -17.31
C THR A 363 5.27 21.91 -18.65
N GLU A 364 6.53 21.49 -18.63
CA GLU A 364 7.34 21.18 -19.82
C GLU A 364 6.76 20.05 -20.68
N LEU A 365 5.97 19.14 -20.08
CA LEU A 365 5.33 18.04 -20.80
C LEU A 365 3.98 18.38 -21.41
N GLY A 366 3.43 19.55 -21.10
CA GLY A 366 2.22 20.10 -21.75
C GLY A 366 0.90 19.41 -21.38
N TYR A 367 0.86 18.55 -20.36
CA TYR A 367 -0.39 17.94 -19.87
C TYR A 367 -1.36 19.03 -19.37
N GLY A 368 -2.64 18.89 -19.73
CA GLY A 368 -3.67 19.89 -19.43
C GLY A 368 -3.61 21.15 -20.31
N ARG A 369 -2.49 21.38 -21.03
CA ARG A 369 -2.31 22.48 -21.98
C ARG A 369 -2.49 22.03 -23.44
N PHE A 370 -1.94 20.87 -23.78
CA PHE A 370 -2.05 20.31 -25.13
C PHE A 370 -3.04 19.15 -25.13
N PRO A 371 -4.13 19.22 -25.91
CA PRO A 371 -5.17 18.18 -25.89
C PRO A 371 -4.68 16.77 -26.22
N ASN A 372 -3.61 16.66 -27.04
CA ASN A 372 -3.04 15.38 -27.46
C ASN A 372 -1.92 14.87 -26.55
N VAL A 373 -1.79 15.43 -25.34
CA VAL A 373 -0.96 14.89 -24.26
C VAL A 373 -1.89 14.35 -23.19
N ILE A 374 -1.89 13.03 -23.01
CA ILE A 374 -2.78 12.32 -22.07
C ILE A 374 -1.97 11.39 -21.17
N THR A 375 -2.53 11.00 -20.06
CA THR A 375 -1.93 9.99 -19.17
C THR A 375 -2.20 8.57 -19.67
N SER A 376 -1.44 7.59 -19.16
CA SER A 376 -1.65 6.18 -19.46
C SER A 376 -3.04 5.69 -19.03
N LEU A 377 -3.59 6.19 -17.91
CA LEU A 377 -4.93 5.81 -17.48
C LEU A 377 -6.03 6.39 -18.39
N GLU A 378 -5.88 7.63 -18.84
CA GLU A 378 -6.77 8.23 -19.85
C GLU A 378 -6.72 7.45 -21.16
N PHE A 379 -5.52 7.02 -21.57
CA PHE A 379 -5.35 6.17 -22.75
C PHE A 379 -6.09 4.84 -22.58
N GLU A 380 -5.96 4.16 -21.45
CA GLU A 380 -6.70 2.92 -21.13
C GLU A 380 -8.22 3.11 -21.26
N ARG A 381 -8.72 4.27 -20.80
CA ARG A 381 -10.15 4.57 -20.95
C ARG A 381 -10.54 4.83 -22.40
N LEU A 382 -9.69 5.46 -23.20
CA LEU A 382 -9.96 5.67 -24.62
C LEU A 382 -10.07 4.36 -25.40
N ILE A 383 -9.14 3.42 -25.20
CA ILE A 383 -9.12 2.17 -25.95
C ILE A 383 -10.04 1.07 -25.40
N ASN A 384 -10.67 1.32 -24.25
CA ASN A 384 -11.59 0.34 -23.65
C ASN A 384 -12.95 0.35 -24.35
N ALA A 385 -13.49 -0.84 -24.68
CA ALA A 385 -14.79 -0.97 -25.33
C ALA A 385 -15.96 -0.34 -24.53
N GLY A 386 -15.87 -0.30 -23.20
CA GLY A 386 -16.81 0.39 -22.32
C GLY A 386 -16.44 1.85 -22.03
N GLY A 387 -15.42 2.39 -22.69
CA GLY A 387 -14.95 3.75 -22.52
C GLY A 387 -15.62 4.77 -23.44
N PRO A 388 -15.17 6.03 -23.40
CA PRO A 388 -15.85 7.16 -24.07
C PRO A 388 -15.82 7.10 -25.59
N THR A 389 -14.94 6.29 -26.18
CA THR A 389 -14.77 6.14 -27.64
C THR A 389 -15.27 4.79 -28.15
N ALA A 390 -15.90 3.98 -27.28
CA ALA A 390 -16.28 2.60 -27.59
C ALA A 390 -15.09 1.77 -28.14
N GLY A 391 -13.90 1.97 -27.58
CA GLY A 391 -12.68 1.23 -27.92
C GLY A 391 -11.90 1.79 -29.12
N ASN A 392 -12.26 2.93 -29.67
CA ASN A 392 -11.55 3.52 -30.80
C ASN A 392 -10.38 4.39 -30.35
N LEU A 393 -9.20 4.17 -30.93
CA LEU A 393 -8.03 5.03 -30.73
C LEU A 393 -8.20 6.35 -31.51
N ILE A 394 -8.45 7.42 -30.82
CA ILE A 394 -8.62 8.75 -31.42
C ILE A 394 -7.83 9.82 -30.67
N ARG A 395 -7.36 10.83 -31.40
CA ARG A 395 -6.77 12.04 -30.81
C ARG A 395 -7.86 12.86 -30.14
N PRO A 396 -7.65 13.34 -28.91
CA PRO A 396 -8.64 14.20 -28.24
C PRO A 396 -9.00 15.47 -29.02
N SER A 397 -8.03 16.09 -29.73
CA SER A 397 -8.21 17.37 -30.42
C SER A 397 -9.17 17.32 -31.61
N ASP A 398 -9.06 16.31 -32.48
CA ASP A 398 -9.78 16.28 -33.76
C ASP A 398 -10.50 14.95 -34.05
N LYS A 399 -10.46 14.02 -33.09
CA LYS A 399 -11.10 12.70 -33.16
C LYS A 399 -10.57 11.77 -34.27
N LYS A 400 -9.43 12.09 -34.88
CA LYS A 400 -8.79 11.22 -35.88
C LYS A 400 -7.93 10.15 -35.24
N VAL A 401 -7.74 9.04 -35.94
CA VAL A 401 -6.78 8.00 -35.55
C VAL A 401 -5.36 8.56 -35.69
N PRO A 402 -4.51 8.50 -34.64
CA PRO A 402 -3.12 8.96 -34.71
C PRO A 402 -2.28 8.04 -35.59
N ARG A 403 -1.45 8.63 -36.43
CA ARG A 403 -0.44 7.90 -37.24
C ARG A 403 0.82 7.59 -36.45
N THR A 404 1.08 8.40 -35.42
CA THR A 404 2.26 8.28 -34.58
C THR A 404 1.89 8.49 -33.11
N VAL A 405 2.29 7.54 -32.27
CA VAL A 405 2.05 7.56 -30.82
C VAL A 405 3.37 7.44 -30.07
N ALA A 406 3.55 8.23 -29.03
CA ALA A 406 4.71 8.17 -28.16
C ALA A 406 4.30 7.89 -26.73
N PHE A 407 4.96 6.91 -26.10
CA PHE A 407 4.87 6.67 -24.65
C PHE A 407 6.09 7.22 -23.95
N LEU A 408 5.90 8.05 -22.93
CA LEU A 408 6.96 8.61 -22.08
C LEU A 408 6.94 7.93 -20.74
N GLN A 409 8.00 7.17 -20.44
CA GLN A 409 8.10 6.37 -19.21
C GLN A 409 8.50 7.20 -17.98
N CYS A 410 8.24 6.65 -16.80
CA CYS A 410 8.69 7.18 -15.51
C CYS A 410 8.19 8.59 -15.16
N ILE A 411 7.04 9.01 -15.69
CA ILE A 411 6.47 10.33 -15.36
C ILE A 411 5.99 10.30 -13.90
N GLY A 412 6.56 11.16 -13.06
CA GLY A 412 6.30 11.18 -11.63
C GLY A 412 7.01 10.08 -10.82
N SER A 413 7.92 9.30 -11.45
CA SER A 413 8.68 8.21 -10.82
C SER A 413 10.17 8.35 -11.11
N ARG A 414 11.03 7.82 -10.21
CA ARG A 414 12.49 7.77 -10.36
C ARG A 414 13.11 9.15 -10.55
N SER A 415 12.54 10.16 -9.93
CA SER A 415 12.95 11.55 -10.04
C SER A 415 13.02 12.22 -8.67
N LYS A 416 14.07 13.02 -8.44
CA LYS A 416 14.17 13.87 -7.24
C LYS A 416 13.15 15.02 -7.23
N ARG A 417 12.57 15.37 -8.38
CA ARG A 417 11.53 16.41 -8.52
C ARG A 417 10.13 15.91 -8.19
N SER A 418 9.93 14.58 -8.12
CA SER A 418 8.67 13.94 -7.82
C SER A 418 8.90 12.76 -6.86
N ASN A 419 8.60 11.53 -7.28
CA ASN A 419 8.82 10.34 -6.46
C ASN A 419 10.14 9.66 -6.82
N PRO A 420 11.05 9.42 -5.84
CA PRO A 420 12.36 8.81 -6.11
C PRO A 420 12.29 7.31 -6.43
N TYR A 421 11.18 6.64 -6.09
CA TYR A 421 10.97 5.21 -6.30
C TYR A 421 10.44 4.89 -7.71
N CYS A 422 10.50 3.61 -8.08
CA CYS A 422 9.89 3.06 -9.28
C CYS A 422 8.46 2.59 -8.97
N SER A 423 7.50 2.91 -9.83
CA SER A 423 6.11 2.45 -9.70
C SER A 423 5.88 1.00 -10.16
N ASN A 424 6.90 0.29 -10.60
CA ASN A 424 6.94 -1.13 -10.98
C ASN A 424 5.98 -1.59 -12.08
N ILE A 425 4.98 -0.81 -12.47
CA ILE A 425 3.94 -1.18 -13.45
C ILE A 425 4.10 -0.50 -14.80
N CYS A 426 4.68 0.72 -14.86
CA CYS A 426 4.63 1.59 -16.04
C CYS A 426 5.21 0.93 -17.30
N CYS A 427 6.37 0.25 -17.17
CA CYS A 427 7.03 -0.38 -18.31
C CYS A 427 6.15 -1.47 -18.96
N MET A 428 5.59 -2.35 -18.13
CA MET A 428 4.77 -3.46 -18.62
C MET A 428 3.41 -2.98 -19.12
N ASN A 429 2.82 -1.98 -18.45
CA ASN A 429 1.58 -1.37 -18.93
C ASN A 429 1.77 -0.73 -20.31
N THR A 430 2.83 0.05 -20.50
CA THR A 430 3.15 0.64 -21.81
C THR A 430 3.39 -0.42 -22.88
N ILE A 431 4.13 -1.48 -22.58
CA ILE A 431 4.39 -2.56 -23.54
C ILE A 431 3.07 -3.22 -23.96
N LYS A 432 2.18 -3.48 -23.01
CA LYS A 432 0.82 -4.00 -23.26
C LYS A 432 0.01 -3.04 -24.15
N ASP A 433 -0.02 -1.74 -23.79
CA ASP A 433 -0.75 -0.71 -24.54
C ASP A 433 -0.22 -0.55 -25.97
N ALA A 434 1.10 -0.57 -26.14
CA ALA A 434 1.76 -0.50 -27.44
C ALA A 434 1.42 -1.72 -28.32
N LEU A 435 1.36 -2.91 -27.73
CA LEU A 435 0.93 -4.14 -28.44
C LEU A 435 -0.56 -4.07 -28.83
N LEU A 436 -1.42 -3.51 -27.98
CA LEU A 436 -2.83 -3.30 -28.32
C LEU A 436 -3.00 -2.34 -29.51
N ILE A 437 -2.23 -1.25 -29.54
CA ILE A 437 -2.21 -0.36 -30.70
C ILE A 437 -1.75 -1.13 -31.95
N ARG A 438 -0.69 -1.91 -31.85
CA ARG A 438 -0.16 -2.70 -32.97
C ARG A 438 -1.16 -3.70 -33.50
N GLU A 439 -1.91 -4.35 -32.61
CA GLU A 439 -2.94 -5.35 -32.95
C GLU A 439 -4.13 -4.73 -33.72
N HIS A 440 -4.63 -3.58 -33.27
CA HIS A 440 -5.85 -2.98 -33.80
C HIS A 440 -5.62 -1.87 -34.83
N TRP A 441 -4.46 -1.18 -34.78
CA TRP A 441 -4.05 -0.10 -35.70
C TRP A 441 -2.62 -0.33 -36.21
N PRO A 442 -2.40 -1.34 -37.07
CA PRO A 442 -1.06 -1.78 -37.49
C PRO A 442 -0.24 -0.70 -38.20
N GLU A 443 -0.88 0.28 -38.84
CA GLU A 443 -0.22 1.40 -39.53
C GLU A 443 0.34 2.48 -38.59
N THR A 444 -0.08 2.48 -37.32
CA THR A 444 0.38 3.47 -36.33
C THR A 444 1.83 3.19 -35.94
N LYS A 445 2.70 4.18 -36.09
CA LYS A 445 4.08 4.12 -35.59
C LYS A 445 4.11 4.38 -34.08
N ILE A 446 4.83 3.52 -33.34
CA ILE A 446 4.84 3.56 -31.88
C ILE A 446 6.27 3.76 -31.38
N TYR A 447 6.47 4.79 -30.56
CA TYR A 447 7.72 5.10 -29.90
C TYR A 447 7.56 4.95 -28.39
N VAL A 448 8.56 4.35 -27.72
CA VAL A 448 8.63 4.25 -26.25
C VAL A 448 9.92 4.91 -25.78
N PHE A 449 9.80 6.05 -25.10
CA PHE A 449 10.92 6.78 -24.51
C PHE A 449 11.11 6.32 -23.05
N TYR A 450 12.32 5.82 -22.72
CA TYR A 450 12.55 5.14 -21.45
C TYR A 450 13.94 5.45 -20.84
N ILE A 451 14.08 5.25 -19.54
CA ILE A 451 15.38 5.27 -18.83
C ILE A 451 16.02 3.87 -18.89
N ASP A 452 15.31 2.88 -18.41
CA ASP A 452 15.51 1.43 -18.55
C ASP A 452 14.16 0.73 -18.53
N ILE A 453 14.06 -0.46 -19.13
CA ILE A 453 12.83 -1.28 -19.12
C ILE A 453 12.94 -2.31 -18.00
N ARG A 454 11.94 -2.33 -17.13
CA ARG A 454 11.84 -3.27 -16.01
C ARG A 454 10.79 -4.34 -16.31
N ALA A 455 11.27 -5.46 -16.85
CA ALA A 455 10.46 -6.63 -17.22
C ALA A 455 10.88 -7.84 -16.36
N PHE A 456 10.75 -7.74 -15.03
CA PHE A 456 11.32 -8.69 -14.07
C PHE A 456 10.35 -9.81 -13.64
N GLY A 457 9.08 -9.77 -14.06
CA GLY A 457 8.09 -10.80 -13.74
C GLY A 457 8.11 -11.97 -14.72
N LYS A 458 7.45 -13.07 -14.35
CA LYS A 458 7.28 -14.25 -15.22
C LYS A 458 6.49 -13.87 -16.47
N GLY A 459 7.07 -14.12 -17.65
CA GLY A 459 6.50 -13.80 -18.96
C GLY A 459 6.65 -12.33 -19.39
N PHE A 460 7.24 -11.45 -18.54
CA PHE A 460 7.37 -10.02 -18.85
C PHE A 460 8.42 -9.77 -19.93
N GLU A 461 9.56 -10.46 -19.87
CA GLU A 461 10.61 -10.36 -20.89
C GLU A 461 10.09 -10.88 -22.24
N ASP A 462 9.31 -11.96 -22.26
CA ASP A 462 8.71 -12.50 -23.49
C ASP A 462 7.79 -11.47 -24.15
N LEU A 463 6.98 -10.74 -23.35
CA LEU A 463 6.11 -9.69 -23.84
C LEU A 463 6.92 -8.50 -24.40
N LEU A 464 8.02 -8.13 -23.76
CA LEU A 464 8.95 -7.08 -24.24
C LEU A 464 9.59 -7.51 -25.58
N GLN A 465 10.06 -8.75 -25.70
CA GLN A 465 10.64 -9.27 -26.94
C GLN A 465 9.60 -9.35 -28.06
N ARG A 466 8.35 -9.70 -27.74
CA ARG A 466 7.23 -9.62 -28.68
C ARG A 466 7.06 -8.19 -29.20
N ALA A 467 7.01 -7.19 -28.32
CA ALA A 467 6.86 -5.79 -28.69
C ALA A 467 7.97 -5.30 -29.64
N ARG A 468 9.22 -5.70 -29.36
CA ARG A 468 10.37 -5.39 -30.23
C ARG A 468 10.26 -6.03 -31.62
N ARG A 469 9.87 -7.32 -31.67
CA ARG A 469 9.68 -8.04 -32.96
C ARG A 469 8.53 -7.46 -33.80
N GLU A 470 7.50 -6.94 -33.14
CA GLU A 470 6.36 -6.29 -33.81
C GLU A 470 6.64 -4.82 -34.20
N GLY A 471 7.90 -4.37 -34.11
CA GLY A 471 8.35 -3.08 -34.64
C GLY A 471 8.04 -1.88 -33.76
N ILE A 472 7.78 -2.06 -32.46
CA ILE A 472 7.69 -0.96 -31.50
C ILE A 472 9.11 -0.44 -31.27
N VAL A 473 9.30 0.88 -31.43
CA VAL A 473 10.61 1.53 -31.37
C VAL A 473 10.91 2.03 -29.97
N PHE A 474 11.96 1.50 -29.35
CA PHE A 474 12.40 1.87 -28.02
C PHE A 474 13.58 2.86 -28.10
N ILE A 475 13.43 4.04 -27.50
CA ILE A 475 14.43 5.13 -27.50
C ILE A 475 14.83 5.41 -26.05
N ARG A 476 16.11 5.20 -25.73
CA ARG A 476 16.63 5.48 -24.39
C ARG A 476 16.89 6.97 -24.21
N GLY A 477 16.13 7.58 -23.31
CA GLY A 477 16.11 9.01 -23.03
C GLY A 477 14.70 9.55 -23.05
N ILE A 478 14.26 10.16 -21.95
CA ILE A 478 12.92 10.75 -21.85
C ILE A 478 12.97 12.17 -22.41
N PRO A 479 11.98 12.59 -23.22
CA PRO A 479 11.89 13.97 -23.67
C PRO A 479 11.88 14.95 -22.50
N GLY A 480 12.70 16.00 -22.59
CA GLY A 480 12.74 17.09 -21.61
C GLY A 480 11.64 18.12 -21.84
N GLU A 481 11.08 18.18 -23.05
CA GLU A 481 10.06 19.15 -23.42
C GLU A 481 9.16 18.61 -24.54
N ILE A 482 7.88 19.00 -24.50
CA ILE A 482 6.89 18.81 -25.56
C ILE A 482 6.40 20.19 -26.03
N ILE A 483 6.47 20.43 -27.35
CA ILE A 483 5.97 21.64 -28.01
C ILE A 483 4.84 21.24 -28.97
N GLN A 484 3.74 21.97 -28.97
CA GLN A 484 2.66 21.77 -29.95
C GLN A 484 2.83 22.68 -31.17
N ASP A 485 2.67 22.10 -32.35
CA ASP A 485 2.49 22.86 -33.59
C ASP A 485 1.02 23.36 -33.64
N GLU A 486 0.83 24.66 -33.57
CA GLU A 486 -0.51 25.27 -33.50
C GLU A 486 -1.38 24.98 -34.73
N ARG A 487 -0.76 24.79 -35.90
CA ARG A 487 -1.47 24.56 -37.16
C ARG A 487 -1.99 23.13 -37.32
N THR A 488 -1.18 22.16 -36.88
CA THR A 488 -1.49 20.72 -37.07
C THR A 488 -2.01 20.06 -35.80
N GLY A 489 -1.75 20.67 -34.64
CA GLY A 489 -1.98 20.07 -33.34
C GLY A 489 -1.02 18.92 -33.00
N ASN A 490 -0.02 18.64 -33.88
CA ASN A 490 1.00 17.64 -33.66
C ASN A 490 1.98 18.09 -32.56
N LEU A 491 2.64 17.13 -31.96
CA LEU A 491 3.55 17.34 -30.83
C LEU A 491 4.99 17.08 -31.27
N LYS A 492 5.90 17.99 -30.91
CA LYS A 492 7.36 17.84 -31.09
C LYS A 492 7.97 17.48 -29.75
N LEU A 493 8.52 16.28 -29.66
CA LEU A 493 9.21 15.75 -28.48
C LEU A 493 10.70 16.01 -28.62
N ILE A 494 11.27 16.78 -27.70
CA ILE A 494 12.67 17.18 -27.73
C ILE A 494 13.41 16.54 -26.56
N GLY A 495 14.54 15.90 -26.84
CA GLY A 495 15.33 15.22 -25.82
C GLY A 495 16.66 14.72 -26.32
N GLU A 496 17.30 13.86 -25.54
CA GLU A 496 18.57 13.21 -25.86
C GLU A 496 18.41 11.69 -25.91
N ASN A 497 18.89 11.07 -26.99
CA ASN A 497 19.11 9.64 -27.02
C ASN A 497 20.42 9.33 -26.27
N THR A 498 20.29 8.85 -25.04
CA THR A 498 21.41 8.64 -24.13
C THR A 498 22.32 7.45 -24.48
N LEU A 499 21.90 6.59 -25.44
CA LEU A 499 22.78 5.55 -26.01
C LEU A 499 23.70 6.12 -27.09
N LEU A 500 23.23 7.10 -27.84
CA LEU A 500 23.92 7.68 -28.95
C LEU A 500 24.59 9.02 -28.63
N SER A 501 24.28 9.58 -27.43
CA SER A 501 24.68 10.94 -27.01
C SER A 501 24.33 12.00 -28.07
N LYS A 502 23.12 11.91 -28.63
CA LYS A 502 22.61 12.78 -29.67
C LYS A 502 21.25 13.35 -29.30
N LEU A 503 21.09 14.65 -29.52
CA LEU A 503 19.76 15.28 -29.42
C LEU A 503 18.85 14.72 -30.51
N TYR A 504 17.56 14.61 -30.14
CA TYR A 504 16.52 14.20 -31.07
C TYR A 504 15.32 15.16 -31.02
N GLN A 505 14.61 15.20 -32.13
CA GLN A 505 13.28 15.79 -32.23
C GLN A 505 12.38 14.80 -32.97
N TYR A 506 11.32 14.34 -32.30
CA TYR A 506 10.31 13.47 -32.92
C TYR A 506 9.00 14.21 -33.01
N GLU A 507 8.34 14.14 -34.16
CA GLU A 507 6.99 14.62 -34.34
C GLU A 507 6.00 13.46 -34.18
N VAL A 508 5.00 13.65 -33.30
CA VAL A 508 3.98 12.63 -33.01
C VAL A 508 2.59 13.25 -32.93
N ASP A 509 1.59 12.44 -33.21
CA ASP A 509 0.18 12.85 -33.17
C ASP A 509 -0.42 12.80 -31.75
N LEU A 510 0.09 11.88 -30.92
CA LEU A 510 -0.39 11.63 -29.56
C LEU A 510 0.78 11.28 -28.64
N ALA A 511 0.88 11.93 -27.50
CA ALA A 511 1.83 11.59 -26.44
C ALA A 511 1.12 11.06 -25.21
N ILE A 512 1.56 9.90 -24.73
CA ILE A 512 1.00 9.21 -23.57
C ILE A 512 2.03 9.24 -22.45
N LEU A 513 1.68 9.92 -21.38
CA LEU A 513 2.51 10.01 -20.18
C LEU A 513 2.28 8.75 -19.33
N SER A 514 3.26 7.85 -19.30
CA SER A 514 3.24 6.66 -18.45
C SER A 514 3.50 7.06 -17.00
N VAL A 515 2.45 7.58 -16.37
CA VAL A 515 2.50 8.14 -15.02
C VAL A 515 2.69 7.05 -13.98
N GLY A 516 3.42 7.39 -12.92
CA GLY A 516 3.62 6.53 -11.76
C GLY A 516 2.39 6.44 -10.88
N ILE A 517 2.54 5.64 -9.82
CA ILE A 517 1.56 5.56 -8.74
C ILE A 517 2.14 6.11 -7.45
N GLU A 518 1.30 6.69 -6.63
CA GLU A 518 1.66 7.32 -5.36
C GLU A 518 0.67 6.91 -4.26
N PRO A 519 1.03 7.07 -2.98
CA PRO A 519 0.11 6.81 -1.89
C PRO A 519 -1.20 7.58 -2.08
N ARG A 520 -2.31 6.99 -1.66
CA ARG A 520 -3.58 7.71 -1.71
C ARG A 520 -3.53 9.00 -0.91
N LYS A 521 -4.20 10.03 -1.42
CA LYS A 521 -4.31 11.35 -0.74
C LYS A 521 -4.91 11.26 0.65
N ASP A 522 -5.78 10.27 0.90
CA ASP A 522 -6.42 10.01 2.19
C ASP A 522 -5.65 9.03 3.10
N SER A 523 -4.49 8.52 2.69
CA SER A 523 -3.65 7.60 3.49
C SER A 523 -3.31 8.17 4.88
N ALA A 524 -3.14 9.49 5.01
CA ALA A 524 -2.88 10.13 6.30
C ALA A 524 -4.03 9.98 7.30
N VAL A 525 -5.28 9.86 6.81
CA VAL A 525 -6.46 9.62 7.65
C VAL A 525 -6.44 8.17 8.14
N VAL A 526 -6.29 7.21 7.22
CA VAL A 526 -6.22 5.77 7.53
C VAL A 526 -5.07 5.47 8.48
N LYS A 527 -3.90 6.09 8.27
CA LYS A 527 -2.73 6.00 9.14
C LYS A 527 -3.05 6.37 10.59
N ARG A 528 -3.76 7.46 10.81
CA ARG A 528 -4.15 7.91 12.16
C ARG A 528 -5.19 6.98 12.78
N LEU A 529 -6.20 6.59 12.02
CA LEU A 529 -7.29 5.72 12.50
C LEU A 529 -6.78 4.35 12.97
N LEU A 530 -5.80 3.78 12.25
CA LEU A 530 -5.28 2.45 12.50
C LEU A 530 -3.92 2.45 13.23
N SER A 531 -3.40 3.62 13.61
CA SER A 531 -2.08 3.79 14.23
C SER A 531 -0.95 3.10 13.43
N LEU A 532 -0.98 3.25 12.10
CA LEU A 532 -0.01 2.64 11.21
C LEU A 532 1.16 3.60 10.92
N PRO A 533 2.40 3.12 10.92
CA PRO A 533 3.54 3.87 10.38
C PRO A 533 3.50 3.89 8.85
N SER A 534 4.25 4.82 8.26
CA SER A 534 4.51 4.86 6.82
C SER A 534 6.01 4.96 6.55
N MET A 535 6.42 4.49 5.38
CA MET A 535 7.76 4.67 4.85
C MET A 535 7.98 6.13 4.41
N ALA A 536 9.22 6.47 4.05
CA ALA A 536 9.56 7.82 3.56
C ALA A 536 8.88 8.17 2.23
N ASP A 537 8.45 7.18 1.46
CA ASP A 537 7.68 7.33 0.22
C ASP A 537 6.18 7.56 0.45
N GLY A 538 5.72 7.46 1.71
CA GLY A 538 4.34 7.70 2.11
C GLY A 538 3.42 6.48 2.12
N PHE A 539 3.84 5.34 1.58
CA PHE A 539 3.10 4.07 1.68
C PHE A 539 3.12 3.52 3.11
N PHE A 540 2.16 2.64 3.44
CA PHE A 540 2.14 2.02 4.76
C PHE A 540 3.33 1.07 4.93
N MET A 541 3.87 1.04 6.15
CA MET A 541 5.04 0.25 6.48
C MET A 541 4.63 -1.14 6.97
N GLU A 542 5.17 -2.17 6.35
CA GLU A 542 5.11 -3.54 6.80
C GLU A 542 6.00 -3.78 8.03
N ALA A 543 5.72 -4.84 8.79
CA ALA A 543 6.51 -5.18 9.98
C ALA A 543 7.96 -5.58 9.63
N HIS A 544 8.15 -6.28 8.50
CA HIS A 544 9.47 -6.60 7.96
C HIS A 544 9.38 -6.98 6.47
N PRO A 545 10.16 -6.31 5.57
CA PRO A 545 9.97 -6.43 4.11
C PRO A 545 10.21 -7.84 3.53
N LYS A 546 10.91 -8.73 4.24
CA LYS A 546 11.20 -10.08 3.76
C LYS A 546 10.50 -11.18 4.54
N LEU A 547 10.29 -11.01 5.84
CA LEU A 547 9.86 -12.07 6.74
C LEU A 547 8.42 -11.89 7.23
N ARG A 548 7.90 -10.65 7.20
CA ARG A 548 6.53 -10.31 7.58
C ARG A 548 5.99 -9.22 6.65
N PRO A 549 5.89 -9.50 5.33
CA PRO A 549 5.60 -8.49 4.31
C PRO A 549 4.12 -8.07 4.26
N VAL A 550 3.24 -8.78 4.94
CA VAL A 550 1.80 -8.48 5.03
C VAL A 550 1.39 -7.96 6.40
N ASP A 551 2.16 -8.28 7.44
CA ASP A 551 1.88 -7.76 8.79
C ASP A 551 2.24 -6.28 8.90
N THR A 552 1.57 -5.59 9.80
CA THR A 552 1.98 -4.25 10.24
C THR A 552 2.68 -4.32 11.61
N PRO A 553 3.39 -3.26 12.02
CA PRO A 553 3.86 -3.15 13.40
C PRO A 553 2.73 -3.15 14.45
N THR A 554 1.49 -2.84 14.04
CA THR A 554 0.29 -2.90 14.88
C THR A 554 -0.34 -4.28 14.76
N GLY A 555 -0.39 -5.06 15.85
CA GLY A 555 -0.91 -6.43 15.84
C GLY A 555 -2.36 -6.52 15.38
N GLY A 556 -2.69 -7.52 14.56
CA GLY A 556 -4.03 -7.78 14.04
C GLY A 556 -4.44 -6.92 12.85
N ILE A 557 -3.55 -6.07 12.35
CA ILE A 557 -3.76 -5.26 11.16
C ILE A 557 -2.76 -5.68 10.08
N PHE A 558 -3.27 -5.97 8.88
CA PHE A 558 -2.50 -6.47 7.74
C PHE A 558 -2.60 -5.53 6.54
N LEU A 559 -1.64 -5.62 5.63
CA LEU A 559 -1.57 -4.82 4.39
C LEU A 559 -1.65 -5.73 3.17
N ALA A 560 -2.37 -5.28 2.14
CA ALA A 560 -2.37 -5.95 0.84
C ALA A 560 -2.50 -4.96 -0.32
N GLY A 561 -1.89 -5.32 -1.45
CA GLY A 561 -1.92 -4.54 -2.68
C GLY A 561 -1.11 -3.24 -2.58
N CYS A 562 -1.45 -2.28 -3.42
CA CYS A 562 -0.71 -1.02 -3.54
C CYS A 562 -0.82 -0.09 -2.30
N ALA A 563 -1.51 -0.49 -1.25
CA ALA A 563 -1.50 0.24 0.02
C ALA A 563 -0.12 0.19 0.69
N GLU A 564 0.62 -0.93 0.56
CA GLU A 564 1.97 -1.13 1.10
C GLU A 564 3.04 -0.56 0.16
N GLY A 565 2.80 -0.59 -1.16
CA GLY A 565 3.76 -0.07 -2.14
C GLY A 565 3.38 -0.45 -3.58
N PRO A 566 4.06 0.15 -4.57
CA PRO A 566 3.79 -0.10 -5.98
C PRO A 566 3.97 -1.56 -6.38
N LYS A 567 2.91 -2.19 -6.90
CA LYS A 567 2.91 -3.57 -7.41
C LYS A 567 1.85 -3.81 -8.47
N ASP A 568 2.03 -4.87 -9.26
CA ASP A 568 1.06 -5.28 -10.28
C ASP A 568 -0.15 -6.04 -9.69
N ILE A 569 -1.08 -6.44 -10.57
CA ILE A 569 -2.30 -7.15 -10.18
C ILE A 569 -1.96 -8.52 -9.57
N LYS A 570 -1.05 -9.28 -10.19
CA LYS A 570 -0.64 -10.61 -9.72
C LYS A 570 -0.06 -10.53 -8.29
N ASP A 571 0.86 -9.60 -8.07
CA ASP A 571 1.50 -9.42 -6.77
C ASP A 571 0.50 -8.88 -5.73
N SER A 572 -0.45 -8.03 -6.15
CA SER A 572 -1.54 -7.56 -5.29
C SER A 572 -2.47 -8.70 -4.84
N VAL A 573 -2.81 -9.62 -5.74
CA VAL A 573 -3.63 -10.82 -5.43
C VAL A 573 -2.86 -11.77 -4.52
N THR A 574 -1.57 -12.04 -4.83
CA THR A 574 -0.72 -12.90 -4.01
C THR A 574 -0.58 -12.36 -2.59
N GLN A 575 -0.36 -11.05 -2.44
CA GLN A 575 -0.24 -10.42 -1.13
C GLN A 575 -1.57 -10.43 -0.36
N ALA A 576 -2.70 -10.28 -1.06
CA ALA A 576 -4.03 -10.35 -0.45
C ALA A 576 -4.33 -11.74 0.13
N SER A 577 -3.97 -12.80 -0.60
CA SER A 577 -4.11 -14.19 -0.11
C SER A 577 -3.12 -14.52 1.02
N ALA A 578 -2.01 -13.80 1.11
CA ALA A 578 -1.06 -13.97 2.22
C ALA A 578 -1.48 -13.22 3.49
N ALA A 579 -2.22 -12.14 3.34
CA ALA A 579 -2.69 -11.31 4.45
C ALA A 579 -3.85 -11.94 5.19
#